data_1b10f83c1390ccdcc4c51f43338cd729
#
_entry.id   1b10f83c1390ccdcc4c51f43338cd729
#
_cell.length_a   1.000
_cell.length_b   1.000
_cell.length_c   1.000
_cell.angle_alpha   90.00
_cell.angle_beta   90.00
_cell.angle_gamma   90.00
#
_symmetry.space_group_name_H-M   'P 1'
#
loop_
_entity.id
_entity.type
_entity.pdbx_description
1 polymer ?
#
loop_
_entity_poly.entity_id
_entity_poly.type
_entity_poly.pdbx_seq_one_letter_code
_entity_poly.pdbx_strand_id
1 'polypeptide(L)'
;FQTRDSVGPKKLAYFVYEATTTDYLVIDLTDSIRVHKAAKDVTVQRQKRSASITSSLWKSMTDNDMSPALAMELSEIYAWTIDFFALQPEDNFTVIYDQKYVDSTNVGLGAIWGARFEHGGKTYYAIPFLQDGKLGYWDENGNSLRKALLKAPLKFSRISSRFSNSRLHPVLRIRRPHHGVDYAAPSGTPVHAIGDGVVIYKGWSGGGGNTLKIKHNVGSLTSGYLHLKAYAKGISKGTRVKQGDLIGYVGATGLATGPHLDFRIWRGSTPIDPLKVPSEPAEPIRQGNRTAFNVVKERIMAELSGDVADSLKVTSLELDSLCKAIPNTAAPVAPAPDKDTPAKPAAPAAKK
;
A
#
# COMPACT_ATOMS: atom_id res chain seq x y z
N PHE A 1 40.07 -8.82 14.21
CA PHE A 1 41.10 -7.93 14.80
C PHE A 1 41.92 -8.73 15.81
N GLN A 2 43.23 -8.52 15.84
CA GLN A 2 44.16 -9.20 16.72
C GLN A 2 44.78 -8.18 17.68
N THR A 3 45.11 -8.62 18.91
CA THR A 3 45.90 -7.79 19.84
C THR A 3 47.28 -7.56 19.30
N ARG A 4 47.83 -6.37 19.52
CA ARG A 4 49.21 -5.97 19.14
C ARG A 4 50.21 -6.21 20.28
N ASP A 5 50.14 -7.29 21.01
CA ASP A 5 51.17 -7.58 21.98
C ASP A 5 52.42 -8.09 21.28
N SER A 6 53.51 -7.41 21.48
CA SER A 6 54.77 -7.58 20.75
C SER A 6 55.53 -8.86 21.13
N VAL A 7 55.08 -9.62 22.13
CA VAL A 7 55.75 -10.84 22.61
C VAL A 7 54.68 -11.88 22.98
N GLY A 8 54.30 -12.74 22.02
CA GLY A 8 53.35 -13.82 22.25
C GLY A 8 52.58 -14.28 21.01
N PRO A 9 51.88 -15.42 21.05
CA PRO A 9 51.05 -15.85 19.94
C PRO A 9 49.90 -14.85 19.73
N LYS A 10 49.65 -14.47 18.48
CA LYS A 10 48.54 -13.58 18.10
C LYS A 10 47.21 -14.20 18.52
N LYS A 11 46.47 -13.53 19.38
CA LYS A 11 45.13 -13.95 19.79
C LYS A 11 44.06 -13.10 19.07
N LEU A 12 42.96 -13.74 18.68
CA LEU A 12 41.81 -13.05 18.15
C LEU A 12 41.14 -12.27 19.29
N ALA A 13 41.11 -10.94 19.19
CA ALA A 13 40.51 -10.06 20.19
C ALA A 13 39.03 -9.76 19.89
N TYR A 14 38.70 -9.51 18.63
CA TYR A 14 37.35 -9.16 18.19
C TYR A 14 37.01 -9.87 16.90
N PHE A 15 35.77 -10.35 16.82
CA PHE A 15 35.16 -10.77 15.57
C PHE A 15 33.99 -9.82 15.24
N VAL A 16 33.97 -9.26 14.04
CA VAL A 16 32.93 -8.36 13.59
C VAL A 16 32.17 -9.01 12.44
N TYR A 17 30.87 -9.16 12.63
CA TYR A 17 29.95 -9.69 11.62
C TYR A 17 29.03 -8.59 11.13
N GLU A 18 29.14 -8.18 9.87
CA GLU A 18 28.25 -7.23 9.21
C GLU A 18 26.95 -7.95 8.85
N ALA A 19 25.87 -7.67 9.61
CA ALA A 19 24.56 -8.27 9.41
C ALA A 19 23.80 -7.61 8.25
N THR A 20 23.99 -6.27 8.09
CA THR A 20 23.46 -5.46 7.00
C THR A 20 24.54 -4.50 6.53
N THR A 21 24.22 -3.63 5.57
CA THR A 21 25.13 -2.55 5.14
C THR A 21 25.43 -1.54 6.25
N THR A 22 24.57 -1.44 7.25
CA THR A 22 24.65 -0.48 8.36
C THR A 22 24.86 -1.13 9.71
N ASP A 23 24.25 -2.29 9.98
CA ASP A 23 24.29 -2.94 11.28
C ASP A 23 25.32 -4.05 11.34
N TYR A 24 26.05 -4.13 12.44
CA TYR A 24 27.03 -5.17 12.68
C TYR A 24 27.01 -5.66 14.13
N LEU A 25 27.50 -6.89 14.31
CA LEU A 25 27.71 -7.51 15.62
C LEU A 25 29.19 -7.49 15.93
N VAL A 26 29.54 -7.04 17.12
CA VAL A 26 30.91 -7.16 17.66
C VAL A 26 30.90 -8.25 18.70
N ILE A 27 31.74 -9.25 18.50
CA ILE A 27 32.03 -10.31 19.47
C ILE A 27 33.40 -10.01 20.07
N ASP A 28 33.41 -9.57 21.31
CA ASP A 28 34.59 -9.31 22.09
C ASP A 28 35.07 -10.65 22.73
N LEU A 29 36.31 -11.00 22.49
CA LEU A 29 36.95 -12.24 22.94
C LEU A 29 38.13 -11.99 23.88
N THR A 30 38.32 -10.74 24.37
CA THR A 30 39.50 -10.36 25.17
C THR A 30 39.50 -11.00 26.55
N ASP A 31 38.47 -10.81 27.34
CA ASP A 31 38.40 -11.36 28.73
C ASP A 31 37.29 -12.40 28.87
N SER A 32 36.07 -12.02 28.45
CA SER A 32 34.90 -12.88 28.43
C SER A 32 34.14 -12.63 27.12
N ILE A 33 33.49 -13.66 26.58
CA ILE A 33 32.74 -13.53 25.35
C ILE A 33 31.55 -12.58 25.58
N ARG A 34 31.60 -11.43 24.93
CA ARG A 34 30.51 -10.44 24.94
C ARG A 34 30.08 -10.15 23.52
N VAL A 35 28.76 -10.07 23.31
CA VAL A 35 28.20 -9.77 22.01
C VAL A 35 27.37 -8.51 22.15
N HIS A 36 27.64 -7.51 21.30
CA HIS A 36 26.81 -6.29 21.24
C HIS A 36 26.56 -5.90 19.79
N LYS A 37 25.40 -5.30 19.58
CA LYS A 37 25.06 -4.66 18.31
C LYS A 37 25.68 -3.29 18.24
N ALA A 38 26.17 -2.95 17.04
CA ALA A 38 26.58 -1.61 16.70
C ALA A 38 26.07 -1.27 15.29
N ALA A 39 26.01 0.00 14.99
CA ALA A 39 25.64 0.50 13.67
C ALA A 39 26.68 1.50 13.18
N LYS A 40 26.88 1.53 11.87
CA LYS A 40 27.71 2.56 11.22
C LYS A 40 26.93 3.87 11.18
N ASP A 41 27.62 4.99 11.26
CA ASP A 41 27.01 6.30 11.11
C ASP A 41 26.47 6.48 9.70
N VAL A 42 25.17 6.76 9.60
CA VAL A 42 24.48 6.98 8.33
C VAL A 42 24.25 8.46 8.14
N THR A 43 24.82 9.02 7.08
CA THR A 43 24.52 10.38 6.63
C THR A 43 23.38 10.35 5.62
N VAL A 44 22.49 11.33 5.70
CA VAL A 44 21.34 11.48 4.80
C VAL A 44 21.52 12.75 3.99
N GLN A 45 21.49 12.63 2.68
CA GLN A 45 21.61 13.74 1.76
C GLN A 45 20.36 13.87 0.91
N ARG A 46 19.71 15.03 0.98
CA ARG A 46 18.57 15.34 0.12
C ARG A 46 19.05 15.64 -1.29
N GLN A 47 18.48 14.96 -2.26
CA GLN A 47 18.81 15.12 -3.67
C GLN A 47 17.57 15.45 -4.47
N LYS A 48 17.76 16.26 -5.53
CA LYS A 48 16.79 16.48 -6.60
C LYS A 48 17.38 15.94 -7.88
N ARG A 49 16.66 15.09 -8.57
CA ARG A 49 17.06 14.47 -9.84
C ARG A 49 15.94 14.55 -10.85
N SER A 50 16.30 14.75 -12.11
CA SER A 50 15.38 14.78 -13.24
C SER A 50 15.94 13.93 -14.37
N ALA A 51 15.06 13.27 -15.12
CA ALA A 51 15.44 12.58 -16.34
C ALA A 51 14.24 12.48 -17.29
N SER A 52 14.54 12.36 -18.59
CA SER A 52 13.55 12.02 -19.61
C SER A 52 13.51 10.51 -19.83
N ILE A 53 12.33 10.01 -20.18
CA ILE A 53 12.14 8.60 -20.50
C ILE A 53 12.69 8.34 -21.91
N THR A 54 13.56 7.34 -22.03
CA THR A 54 14.08 6.89 -23.31
C THR A 54 13.41 5.61 -23.79
N SER A 55 13.12 4.68 -22.87
CA SER A 55 12.42 3.42 -23.17
C SER A 55 11.61 2.92 -21.98
N SER A 56 12.10 3.09 -20.76
CA SER A 56 11.42 2.72 -19.53
C SER A 56 11.93 3.56 -18.36
N LEU A 57 11.13 3.69 -17.30
CA LEU A 57 11.53 4.39 -16.07
C LEU A 57 12.83 3.81 -15.48
N TRP A 58 12.92 2.48 -15.42
CA TRP A 58 14.10 1.77 -14.92
C TRP A 58 15.37 2.14 -15.70
N LYS A 59 15.32 2.04 -17.05
CA LYS A 59 16.47 2.35 -17.88
C LYS A 59 16.86 3.82 -17.76
N SER A 60 15.90 4.72 -17.79
CA SER A 60 16.19 6.15 -17.64
C SER A 60 16.82 6.48 -16.29
N MET A 61 16.47 5.78 -15.22
CA MET A 61 17.13 5.95 -13.90
C MET A 61 18.57 5.42 -13.92
N THR A 62 18.78 4.21 -14.42
CA THR A 62 20.13 3.63 -14.49
C THR A 62 21.08 4.43 -15.39
N ASP A 63 20.59 4.94 -16.50
CA ASP A 63 21.37 5.78 -17.42
C ASP A 63 21.76 7.15 -16.82
N ASN A 64 21.06 7.58 -15.75
CA ASN A 64 21.30 8.83 -15.03
C ASN A 64 21.85 8.61 -13.61
N ASP A 65 22.48 7.48 -13.33
CA ASP A 65 23.10 7.13 -12.04
C ASP A 65 22.14 7.21 -10.85
N MET A 66 20.85 6.99 -11.10
CA MET A 66 19.83 6.88 -10.04
C MET A 66 19.59 5.43 -9.62
N SER A 67 19.30 5.22 -8.34
CA SER A 67 19.03 3.88 -7.82
C SER A 67 17.79 3.26 -8.48
N PRO A 68 17.87 2.00 -8.97
CA PRO A 68 16.69 1.26 -9.42
C PRO A 68 15.58 1.13 -8.36
N ALA A 69 15.93 1.15 -7.07
CA ALA A 69 14.95 1.17 -5.99
C ALA A 69 14.05 2.42 -6.04
N LEU A 70 14.57 3.56 -6.54
CA LEU A 70 13.78 4.77 -6.72
C LEU A 70 12.69 4.59 -7.80
N ALA A 71 12.96 3.81 -8.86
CA ALA A 71 11.96 3.46 -9.86
C ALA A 71 10.82 2.65 -9.25
N MET A 72 11.12 1.72 -8.35
CA MET A 72 10.11 0.93 -7.66
C MET A 72 9.23 1.81 -6.76
N GLU A 73 9.84 2.69 -5.97
CA GLU A 73 9.11 3.64 -5.10
C GLU A 73 8.19 4.58 -5.92
N LEU A 74 8.69 5.18 -7.00
CA LEU A 74 7.86 6.02 -7.86
C LEU A 74 6.75 5.21 -8.55
N SER A 75 7.04 3.97 -8.95
CA SER A 75 6.03 3.09 -9.52
C SER A 75 4.93 2.74 -8.52
N GLU A 76 5.24 2.63 -7.23
CA GLU A 76 4.24 2.43 -6.17
C GLU A 76 3.44 3.70 -5.88
N ILE A 77 4.10 4.86 -5.81
CA ILE A 77 3.45 6.16 -5.57
C ILE A 77 2.43 6.46 -6.67
N TYR A 78 2.82 6.28 -7.94
CA TYR A 78 1.99 6.58 -9.10
C TYR A 78 1.23 5.37 -9.67
N ALA A 79 1.27 4.20 -9.02
CA ALA A 79 0.72 2.92 -9.52
C ALA A 79 -0.71 2.99 -10.09
N TRP A 80 -1.49 3.96 -9.63
CA TRP A 80 -2.90 4.13 -10.00
C TRP A 80 -3.15 5.33 -10.92
N THR A 81 -2.12 6.12 -11.16
CA THR A 81 -2.22 7.39 -11.89
C THR A 81 -1.54 7.29 -13.24
N ILE A 82 -0.40 6.61 -13.29
CA ILE A 82 0.42 6.46 -14.49
C ILE A 82 0.53 4.96 -14.84
N ASP A 83 0.31 4.65 -16.12
CA ASP A 83 0.64 3.32 -16.66
C ASP A 83 2.11 3.32 -17.12
N PHE A 84 2.98 2.76 -16.27
CA PHE A 84 4.42 2.70 -16.55
C PHE A 84 4.80 1.81 -17.74
N PHE A 85 3.87 1.00 -18.25
CA PHE A 85 4.06 0.25 -19.50
C PHE A 85 3.69 1.07 -20.75
N ALA A 86 3.00 2.19 -20.58
CA ALA A 86 2.60 3.09 -21.65
C ALA A 86 3.45 4.36 -21.73
N LEU A 87 4.57 4.42 -20.99
CA LEU A 87 5.50 5.55 -21.03
C LEU A 87 6.07 5.71 -22.43
N GLN A 88 6.19 6.97 -22.86
CA GLN A 88 6.69 7.33 -24.19
C GLN A 88 8.03 8.05 -24.08
N PRO A 89 8.85 8.00 -25.13
CA PRO A 89 9.98 8.91 -25.25
C PRO A 89 9.52 10.35 -25.05
N GLU A 90 10.33 11.16 -24.35
CA GLU A 90 10.06 12.56 -23.96
C GLU A 90 9.17 12.74 -22.72
N ASP A 91 8.45 11.74 -22.25
CA ASP A 91 7.94 11.79 -20.87
C ASP A 91 9.10 12.06 -19.93
N ASN A 92 8.89 12.86 -18.89
CA ASN A 92 9.96 13.21 -17.98
C ASN A 92 9.49 13.19 -16.52
N PHE A 93 10.45 13.08 -15.62
CA PHE A 93 10.16 13.16 -14.19
C PHE A 93 11.23 13.98 -13.47
N THR A 94 10.81 14.57 -12.35
CA THR A 94 11.66 15.18 -11.34
C THR A 94 11.28 14.60 -10.00
N VAL A 95 12.28 14.21 -9.20
CA VAL A 95 12.05 13.64 -7.86
C VAL A 95 12.99 14.25 -6.85
N ILE A 96 12.47 14.52 -5.64
CA ILE A 96 13.21 14.95 -4.45
C ILE A 96 13.17 13.81 -3.47
N TYR A 97 14.33 13.32 -3.06
CA TYR A 97 14.45 12.17 -2.16
C TYR A 97 15.71 12.24 -1.30
N ASP A 98 15.70 11.48 -0.24
CA ASP A 98 16.86 11.29 0.61
C ASP A 98 17.68 10.09 0.14
N GLN A 99 18.98 10.28 -0.03
CA GLN A 99 19.96 9.23 -0.27
C GLN A 99 20.78 9.00 0.99
N LYS A 100 20.91 7.74 1.42
CA LYS A 100 21.65 7.33 2.61
C LYS A 100 23.06 6.89 2.24
N TYR A 101 24.05 7.34 3.02
CA TYR A 101 25.45 6.99 2.85
C TYR A 101 26.06 6.52 4.17
N VAL A 102 26.96 5.53 4.07
CA VAL A 102 27.92 5.19 5.10
C VAL A 102 29.29 5.54 4.52
N ASP A 103 29.98 6.46 5.14
CA ASP A 103 31.17 7.13 4.56
C ASP A 103 30.79 7.74 3.20
N SER A 104 31.33 7.25 2.11
CA SER A 104 31.01 7.70 0.74
C SER A 104 30.18 6.67 -0.04
N THR A 105 29.77 5.56 0.61
CA THR A 105 29.09 4.46 -0.05
C THR A 105 27.58 4.64 0.08
N ASN A 106 26.87 4.60 -1.04
CA ASN A 106 25.40 4.58 -1.08
C ASN A 106 24.88 3.28 -0.43
N VAL A 107 24.09 3.39 0.63
CA VAL A 107 23.53 2.25 1.37
C VAL A 107 22.02 2.15 1.28
N GLY A 108 21.36 3.02 0.49
CA GLY A 108 19.93 2.91 0.22
C GLY A 108 19.20 4.25 0.14
N LEU A 109 17.89 4.15 -0.06
CA LEU A 109 16.99 5.31 -0.12
C LEU A 109 16.44 5.66 1.26
N GLY A 110 16.14 6.95 1.44
CA GLY A 110 15.37 7.46 2.56
C GLY A 110 13.95 7.87 2.13
N ALA A 111 13.47 8.99 2.64
CA ALA A 111 12.15 9.54 2.31
C ALA A 111 12.11 10.07 0.87
N ILE A 112 10.94 9.96 0.23
CA ILE A 112 10.62 10.69 -1.00
C ILE A 112 9.85 11.94 -0.60
N TRP A 113 10.44 13.11 -0.86
CA TRP A 113 9.91 14.41 -0.47
C TRP A 113 8.99 15.03 -1.51
N GLY A 114 8.92 14.45 -2.68
CA GLY A 114 8.01 14.86 -3.73
C GLY A 114 8.48 14.40 -5.09
N ALA A 115 7.53 14.32 -6.01
CA ALA A 115 7.85 14.03 -7.41
C ALA A 115 6.88 14.76 -8.34
N ARG A 116 7.37 15.06 -9.53
CA ARG A 116 6.61 15.52 -10.69
C ARG A 116 6.85 14.57 -11.84
N PHE A 117 5.81 14.13 -12.48
CA PHE A 117 5.88 13.28 -13.66
C PHE A 117 5.09 13.90 -14.80
N GLU A 118 5.68 14.04 -15.98
CA GLU A 118 4.99 14.49 -17.18
C GLU A 118 4.80 13.30 -18.13
N HIS A 119 3.55 12.94 -18.39
CA HIS A 119 3.18 11.80 -19.20
C HIS A 119 1.94 12.11 -20.05
N GLY A 120 2.04 11.87 -21.35
CA GLY A 120 0.93 12.08 -22.27
C GLY A 120 0.43 13.53 -22.29
N GLY A 121 1.31 14.51 -22.13
CA GLY A 121 1.00 15.95 -22.09
C GLY A 121 0.34 16.42 -20.80
N LYS A 122 0.31 15.59 -19.74
CA LYS A 122 -0.22 15.93 -18.41
C LYS A 122 0.86 15.87 -17.36
N THR A 123 0.79 16.79 -16.40
CA THR A 123 1.67 16.81 -15.23
C THR A 123 0.98 16.16 -14.05
N TYR A 124 1.70 15.28 -13.36
CA TYR A 124 1.25 14.57 -12.16
C TYR A 124 2.21 14.87 -11.02
N TYR A 125 1.70 15.46 -9.94
CA TYR A 125 2.47 15.73 -8.74
C TYR A 125 2.26 14.64 -7.69
N ALA A 126 3.30 14.32 -6.94
CA ALA A 126 3.24 13.52 -5.71
C ALA A 126 3.75 14.37 -4.55
N ILE A 127 2.84 14.84 -3.71
CA ILE A 127 3.11 15.71 -2.57
C ILE A 127 2.94 14.88 -1.32
N PRO A 128 4.00 14.69 -0.49
CA PRO A 128 3.90 13.94 0.74
C PRO A 128 3.13 14.73 1.80
N PHE A 129 2.29 14.04 2.56
CA PHE A 129 1.64 14.62 3.72
C PHE A 129 1.26 13.53 4.73
N LEU A 130 1.26 13.89 6.02
CA LEU A 130 0.82 13.01 7.09
C LEU A 130 -0.66 13.27 7.40
N GLN A 131 -1.53 12.35 7.02
CA GLN A 131 -2.94 12.38 7.43
C GLN A 131 -3.22 11.22 8.39
N ASP A 132 -3.76 11.50 9.57
CA ASP A 132 -3.99 10.52 10.64
C ASP A 132 -2.73 9.74 11.04
N GLY A 133 -1.58 10.41 11.08
CA GLY A 133 -0.29 9.80 11.42
C GLY A 133 0.25 8.84 10.37
N LYS A 134 -0.30 8.86 9.15
CA LYS A 134 0.19 8.04 8.04
C LYS A 134 0.70 8.92 6.91
N LEU A 135 1.92 8.66 6.48
CA LEU A 135 2.45 9.26 5.27
C LEU A 135 1.70 8.73 4.04
N GLY A 136 1.29 9.63 3.18
CA GLY A 136 0.73 9.35 1.87
C GLY A 136 1.19 10.38 0.85
N TYR A 137 0.72 10.22 -0.39
CA TYR A 137 1.00 11.17 -1.47
C TYR A 137 -0.29 11.62 -2.11
N TRP A 138 -0.38 12.92 -2.37
CA TRP A 138 -1.55 13.58 -2.96
C TRP A 138 -1.14 14.39 -4.16
N ASP A 139 -2.09 14.61 -5.06
CA ASP A 139 -1.92 15.55 -6.17
C ASP A 139 -1.99 17.01 -5.67
N GLU A 140 -1.77 17.96 -6.56
CA GLU A 140 -1.81 19.41 -6.26
C GLU A 140 -3.20 19.90 -5.79
N ASN A 141 -4.25 19.11 -6.05
CA ASN A 141 -5.63 19.38 -5.62
C ASN A 141 -5.95 18.74 -4.26
N GLY A 142 -5.03 17.95 -3.71
CA GLY A 142 -5.20 17.20 -2.47
C GLY A 142 -6.06 15.94 -2.65
N ASN A 143 -6.15 15.38 -3.85
CA ASN A 143 -6.68 14.05 -4.07
C ASN A 143 -5.58 13.03 -3.82
N SER A 144 -5.91 11.93 -3.15
CA SER A 144 -4.94 10.86 -2.90
C SER A 144 -4.49 10.22 -4.21
N LEU A 145 -3.18 10.03 -4.39
CA LEU A 145 -2.63 9.24 -5.49
C LEU A 145 -2.93 7.75 -5.29
N ARG A 146 -3.13 7.32 -4.05
CA ARG A 146 -3.59 5.98 -3.75
C ARG A 146 -5.05 5.84 -4.16
N LYS A 147 -5.37 4.79 -4.87
CA LYS A 147 -6.77 4.45 -5.18
C LYS A 147 -7.40 3.71 -4.00
N ALA A 148 -8.69 3.97 -3.80
CA ALA A 148 -9.44 3.35 -2.72
C ALA A 148 -9.56 1.82 -2.86
N LEU A 149 -9.53 1.31 -4.09
CA LEU A 149 -9.61 -0.12 -4.39
C LEU A 149 -8.55 -0.55 -5.40
N LEU A 150 -7.92 -1.69 -5.16
CA LEU A 150 -7.06 -2.39 -6.12
C LEU A 150 -7.91 -2.92 -7.29
N LYS A 151 -7.36 -2.89 -8.49
CA LYS A 151 -8.01 -3.47 -9.69
C LYS A 151 -8.15 -4.99 -9.60
N ALA A 152 -7.25 -5.67 -8.89
CA ALA A 152 -7.26 -7.12 -8.72
C ALA A 152 -6.76 -7.51 -7.32
N PRO A 153 -7.29 -8.59 -6.73
CA PRO A 153 -6.87 -9.10 -5.42
C PRO A 153 -5.61 -9.98 -5.47
N LEU A 154 -5.06 -10.21 -6.66
CA LEU A 154 -3.88 -11.03 -6.92
C LEU A 154 -2.85 -10.23 -7.70
N LYS A 155 -1.55 -10.37 -7.35
CA LYS A 155 -0.45 -9.67 -8.05
C LYS A 155 -0.20 -10.22 -9.45
N PHE A 156 -0.26 -11.55 -9.63
CA PHE A 156 -0.02 -12.22 -10.91
C PHE A 156 -1.11 -13.25 -11.15
N SER A 157 -1.96 -13.02 -12.15
CA SER A 157 -3.04 -13.93 -12.48
C SER A 157 -3.59 -13.65 -13.89
N ARG A 158 -4.20 -14.70 -14.48
CA ARG A 158 -4.90 -14.60 -15.75
C ARG A 158 -6.40 -14.66 -15.50
N ILE A 159 -7.16 -13.77 -16.10
CA ILE A 159 -8.62 -13.84 -16.07
C ILE A 159 -9.04 -15.06 -16.90
N SER A 160 -9.66 -16.05 -16.26
CA SER A 160 -10.19 -17.25 -16.90
C SER A 160 -11.69 -17.15 -17.21
N SER A 161 -12.44 -16.31 -16.47
CA SER A 161 -13.84 -16.02 -16.75
C SER A 161 -14.21 -14.61 -16.33
N ARG A 162 -15.01 -13.93 -17.14
CA ARG A 162 -15.50 -12.58 -16.88
C ARG A 162 -16.90 -12.58 -16.27
N PHE A 163 -17.29 -11.45 -15.71
CA PHE A 163 -18.67 -11.20 -15.26
C PHE A 163 -19.66 -11.40 -16.41
N SER A 164 -20.75 -12.11 -16.14
CA SER A 164 -21.81 -12.39 -17.12
C SER A 164 -23.15 -12.67 -16.42
N ASN A 165 -24.23 -12.13 -16.98
CA ASN A 165 -25.58 -12.46 -16.51
C ASN A 165 -26.07 -13.82 -17.01
N SER A 166 -25.42 -14.41 -18.04
CA SER A 166 -25.76 -15.72 -18.57
C SER A 166 -24.56 -16.36 -19.25
N ARG A 167 -23.91 -17.35 -18.57
CA ARG A 167 -22.87 -18.19 -19.16
C ARG A 167 -23.15 -19.66 -18.95
N LEU A 168 -22.62 -20.53 -19.80
CA LEU A 168 -22.65 -21.95 -19.57
C LEU A 168 -21.76 -22.31 -18.39
N HIS A 169 -22.34 -22.90 -17.32
CA HIS A 169 -21.57 -23.28 -16.14
C HIS A 169 -20.70 -24.51 -16.45
N PRO A 170 -19.38 -24.48 -16.21
CA PRO A 170 -18.45 -25.52 -16.65
C PRO A 170 -18.73 -26.90 -16.02
N VAL A 171 -19.23 -26.95 -14.78
CA VAL A 171 -19.56 -28.17 -14.05
C VAL A 171 -21.00 -28.60 -14.31
N LEU A 172 -21.96 -27.69 -14.13
CA LEU A 172 -23.39 -28.02 -14.15
C LEU A 172 -23.99 -28.10 -15.58
N ARG A 173 -23.26 -27.62 -16.59
CA ARG A 173 -23.68 -27.58 -18.01
C ARG A 173 -25.02 -26.88 -18.26
N ILE A 174 -25.43 -25.98 -17.36
CA ILE A 174 -26.61 -25.11 -17.48
C ILE A 174 -26.21 -23.65 -17.64
N ARG A 175 -27.05 -22.87 -18.28
CA ARG A 175 -26.83 -21.40 -18.34
C ARG A 175 -27.25 -20.79 -17.01
N ARG A 176 -26.33 -20.05 -16.41
CA ARG A 176 -26.54 -19.29 -15.15
C ARG A 176 -25.67 -18.07 -15.09
N PRO A 177 -26.05 -17.08 -14.27
CA PRO A 177 -25.22 -15.93 -14.03
C PRO A 177 -23.87 -16.30 -13.40
N HIS A 178 -22.83 -15.59 -13.78
CA HIS A 178 -21.55 -15.51 -13.09
C HIS A 178 -21.29 -14.06 -12.71
N HIS A 179 -21.68 -13.69 -11.50
CA HIS A 179 -21.57 -12.33 -10.99
C HIS A 179 -20.20 -12.09 -10.32
N GLY A 180 -19.12 -12.48 -10.99
CA GLY A 180 -17.76 -12.34 -10.55
C GLY A 180 -16.78 -12.39 -11.71
N VAL A 181 -15.49 -12.32 -11.36
CA VAL A 181 -14.36 -12.53 -12.28
C VAL A 181 -13.51 -13.66 -11.70
N ASP A 182 -13.27 -14.68 -12.51
CA ASP A 182 -12.40 -15.79 -12.12
C ASP A 182 -10.96 -15.51 -12.51
N TYR A 183 -10.08 -15.51 -11.52
CA TYR A 183 -8.64 -15.38 -11.70
C TYR A 183 -7.98 -16.74 -11.54
N ALA A 184 -7.47 -17.31 -12.64
CA ALA A 184 -6.70 -18.56 -12.60
C ALA A 184 -5.33 -18.27 -11.94
N ALA A 185 -5.04 -19.01 -10.88
CA ALA A 185 -3.77 -18.93 -10.16
C ALA A 185 -3.50 -20.25 -9.43
N PRO A 186 -2.24 -20.63 -9.17
CA PRO A 186 -1.90 -21.82 -8.41
C PRO A 186 -2.54 -21.83 -7.02
N SER A 187 -2.89 -23.03 -6.53
CA SER A 187 -3.37 -23.19 -5.16
C SER A 187 -2.31 -22.72 -4.16
N GLY A 188 -2.70 -21.89 -3.20
CA GLY A 188 -1.80 -21.27 -2.24
C GLY A 188 -1.28 -19.87 -2.63
N THR A 189 -1.62 -19.38 -3.83
CA THR A 189 -1.30 -17.99 -4.21
C THR A 189 -1.93 -17.02 -3.20
N PRO A 190 -1.17 -16.03 -2.67
CA PRO A 190 -1.69 -15.05 -1.72
C PRO A 190 -2.81 -14.21 -2.31
N VAL A 191 -3.89 -14.02 -1.54
CA VAL A 191 -5.04 -13.18 -1.87
C VAL A 191 -5.03 -11.97 -0.94
N HIS A 192 -5.14 -10.78 -1.53
CA HIS A 192 -5.06 -9.51 -0.80
C HIS A 192 -6.39 -8.78 -0.78
N ALA A 193 -6.65 -8.04 0.29
CA ALA A 193 -7.79 -7.14 0.38
C ALA A 193 -7.65 -6.02 -0.66
N ILE A 194 -8.68 -5.82 -1.49
CA ILE A 194 -8.63 -4.77 -2.53
C ILE A 194 -8.73 -3.36 -1.99
N GLY A 195 -9.16 -3.17 -0.76
CA GLY A 195 -9.34 -1.86 -0.12
C GLY A 195 -9.49 -1.97 1.38
N ASP A 196 -9.38 -0.82 2.04
CA ASP A 196 -9.64 -0.70 3.48
C ASP A 196 -11.09 -1.07 3.78
N GLY A 197 -11.32 -1.81 4.87
CA GLY A 197 -12.67 -2.24 5.21
C GLY A 197 -12.75 -3.15 6.44
N VAL A 198 -13.91 -3.74 6.61
CA VAL A 198 -14.19 -4.68 7.71
C VAL A 198 -14.68 -6.01 7.14
N VAL A 199 -14.15 -7.11 7.63
CA VAL A 199 -14.61 -8.46 7.30
C VAL A 199 -16.01 -8.66 7.85
N ILE A 200 -16.99 -8.82 6.96
CA ILE A 200 -18.40 -9.04 7.33
C ILE A 200 -18.83 -10.51 7.28
N TYR A 201 -18.08 -11.34 6.55
CA TYR A 201 -18.34 -12.77 6.44
C TYR A 201 -17.03 -13.56 6.28
N LYS A 202 -16.95 -14.68 6.98
CA LYS A 202 -15.91 -15.73 6.83
C LYS A 202 -16.56 -17.07 7.09
N GLY A 203 -16.52 -17.99 6.13
CA GLY A 203 -17.10 -19.30 6.30
C GLY A 203 -17.35 -20.03 4.99
N TRP A 204 -17.99 -21.20 5.08
CA TRP A 204 -18.39 -21.98 3.93
C TRP A 204 -19.67 -21.41 3.30
N SER A 205 -19.65 -21.16 2.00
CA SER A 205 -20.77 -20.58 1.25
C SER A 205 -21.23 -21.52 0.11
N GLY A 206 -21.68 -22.71 0.46
CA GLY A 206 -22.18 -23.69 -0.52
C GLY A 206 -21.23 -23.88 -1.70
N GLY A 207 -21.71 -23.60 -2.92
CA GLY A 207 -20.92 -23.70 -4.13
C GLY A 207 -19.68 -22.77 -4.16
N GLY A 208 -19.65 -21.70 -3.41
CA GLY A 208 -18.49 -20.80 -3.30
C GLY A 208 -17.37 -21.33 -2.41
N GLY A 209 -17.59 -22.44 -1.68
CA GLY A 209 -16.61 -23.01 -0.78
C GLY A 209 -16.21 -22.05 0.35
N ASN A 210 -14.96 -22.07 0.75
CA ASN A 210 -14.42 -21.11 1.71
C ASN A 210 -14.47 -19.69 1.14
N THR A 211 -15.27 -18.86 1.77
CA THR A 211 -15.61 -17.52 1.30
C THR A 211 -15.28 -16.47 2.35
N LEU A 212 -14.71 -15.35 1.93
CA LEU A 212 -14.51 -14.14 2.71
C LEU A 212 -15.26 -12.98 2.06
N LYS A 213 -15.91 -12.12 2.85
CA LYS A 213 -16.48 -10.86 2.34
C LYS A 213 -16.00 -9.68 3.19
N ILE A 214 -15.64 -8.59 2.51
CA ILE A 214 -15.17 -7.36 3.14
C ILE A 214 -16.08 -6.21 2.70
N LYS A 215 -16.65 -5.49 3.65
CA LYS A 215 -17.35 -4.23 3.42
C LYS A 215 -16.33 -3.10 3.45
N HIS A 216 -16.22 -2.38 2.35
CA HIS A 216 -15.27 -1.29 2.20
C HIS A 216 -15.81 0.03 2.73
N ASN A 217 -14.90 0.93 3.07
CA ASN A 217 -15.21 2.27 3.57
C ASN A 217 -15.66 3.23 2.46
N VAL A 218 -15.64 2.79 1.19
CA VAL A 218 -15.95 3.61 0.02
C VAL A 218 -17.10 3.02 -0.80
N GLY A 219 -17.95 3.89 -1.35
CA GLY A 219 -18.92 3.57 -2.37
C GLY A 219 -19.98 2.52 -2.00
N SER A 220 -20.20 2.25 -0.71
CA SER A 220 -21.06 1.15 -0.21
C SER A 220 -20.72 -0.20 -0.86
N LEU A 221 -19.43 -0.41 -1.16
CA LEU A 221 -18.95 -1.60 -1.87
C LEU A 221 -18.63 -2.73 -0.89
N THR A 222 -18.93 -3.95 -1.33
CA THR A 222 -18.53 -5.20 -0.65
C THR A 222 -17.78 -6.06 -1.64
N SER A 223 -16.58 -6.51 -1.29
CA SER A 223 -15.85 -7.52 -2.07
C SER A 223 -16.05 -8.92 -1.50
N GLY A 224 -16.05 -9.92 -2.37
CA GLY A 224 -16.11 -11.33 -2.03
C GLY A 224 -14.99 -12.12 -2.69
N TYR A 225 -14.42 -13.03 -1.92
CA TYR A 225 -13.29 -13.89 -2.28
C TYR A 225 -13.70 -15.34 -2.03
N LEU A 226 -13.92 -16.10 -3.10
CA LEU A 226 -14.51 -17.44 -3.04
C LEU A 226 -13.46 -18.49 -3.43
N HIS A 227 -13.78 -19.75 -3.16
CA HIS A 227 -12.96 -20.94 -3.43
C HIS A 227 -11.60 -20.95 -2.70
N LEU A 228 -11.47 -20.19 -1.59
CA LEU A 228 -10.22 -20.09 -0.85
C LEU A 228 -9.76 -21.45 -0.30
N LYS A 229 -8.45 -21.72 -0.36
CA LYS A 229 -7.81 -22.87 0.30
C LYS A 229 -7.83 -22.70 1.82
N ALA A 230 -7.46 -21.49 2.27
CA ALA A 230 -7.39 -21.13 3.68
C ALA A 230 -7.51 -19.61 3.83
N TYR A 231 -7.87 -19.17 5.02
CA TYR A 231 -7.82 -17.77 5.43
C TYR A 231 -6.44 -17.44 6.02
N ALA A 232 -6.00 -16.20 5.89
CA ALA A 232 -4.77 -15.75 6.55
C ALA A 232 -4.94 -15.72 8.10
N LYS A 233 -3.83 -15.81 8.81
CA LYS A 233 -3.79 -15.75 10.27
C LYS A 233 -4.38 -14.42 10.76
N GLY A 234 -5.22 -14.46 11.78
CA GLY A 234 -5.83 -13.26 12.38
C GLY A 234 -7.07 -12.73 11.66
N ILE A 235 -7.46 -13.29 10.51
CA ILE A 235 -8.67 -12.88 9.80
C ILE A 235 -9.89 -13.56 10.41
N SER A 236 -10.86 -12.76 10.88
CA SER A 236 -12.16 -13.19 11.40
C SER A 236 -13.24 -12.16 11.09
N LYS A 237 -14.52 -12.50 11.26
CA LYS A 237 -15.60 -11.52 11.15
C LYS A 237 -15.38 -10.38 12.14
N GLY A 238 -15.48 -9.13 11.71
CA GLY A 238 -15.18 -7.93 12.49
C GLY A 238 -13.74 -7.43 12.35
N THR A 239 -12.80 -8.24 11.80
CA THR A 239 -11.42 -7.78 11.58
C THR A 239 -11.40 -6.60 10.61
N ARG A 240 -10.71 -5.52 11.01
CA ARG A 240 -10.40 -4.39 10.13
C ARG A 240 -9.19 -4.77 9.29
N VAL A 241 -9.28 -4.57 8.00
CA VAL A 241 -8.21 -4.82 7.03
C VAL A 241 -7.89 -3.54 6.27
N LYS A 242 -6.64 -3.43 5.83
CA LYS A 242 -6.16 -2.37 4.94
C LYS A 242 -6.02 -2.92 3.53
N GLN A 243 -6.04 -2.03 2.56
CA GLN A 243 -5.69 -2.37 1.17
C GLN A 243 -4.33 -3.05 1.11
N GLY A 244 -4.26 -4.18 0.41
CA GLY A 244 -3.03 -4.96 0.29
C GLY A 244 -2.78 -5.96 1.43
N ASP A 245 -3.58 -5.96 2.50
CA ASP A 245 -3.43 -6.96 3.56
C ASP A 245 -3.68 -8.36 3.01
N LEU A 246 -2.85 -9.32 3.44
CA LEU A 246 -3.05 -10.74 3.16
C LEU A 246 -4.29 -11.24 3.90
N ILE A 247 -5.29 -11.75 3.15
CA ILE A 247 -6.56 -12.20 3.71
C ILE A 247 -6.84 -13.68 3.53
N GLY A 248 -6.12 -14.35 2.64
CA GLY A 248 -6.29 -15.77 2.37
C GLY A 248 -5.41 -16.27 1.23
N TYR A 249 -5.73 -17.46 0.77
CA TYR A 249 -4.97 -18.15 -0.27
C TYR A 249 -5.90 -18.77 -1.29
N VAL A 250 -5.53 -18.69 -2.57
CA VAL A 250 -6.27 -19.33 -3.67
C VAL A 250 -6.41 -20.84 -3.43
N GLY A 251 -7.58 -21.38 -3.72
CA GLY A 251 -7.87 -22.80 -3.61
C GLY A 251 -8.80 -23.30 -4.73
N ALA A 252 -9.49 -24.39 -4.43
CA ALA A 252 -10.49 -25.02 -5.30
C ALA A 252 -11.62 -25.61 -4.46
N THR A 253 -11.98 -24.95 -3.34
CA THR A 253 -13.06 -25.43 -2.45
C THR A 253 -14.43 -25.09 -3.02
N GLY A 254 -15.45 -25.91 -2.71
CA GLY A 254 -16.80 -25.78 -3.27
C GLY A 254 -16.91 -26.29 -4.70
N LEU A 255 -17.73 -25.64 -5.53
CA LEU A 255 -17.97 -26.04 -6.94
C LEU A 255 -16.93 -25.39 -7.88
N ALA A 256 -15.69 -25.84 -7.78
CA ALA A 256 -14.58 -25.37 -8.61
C ALA A 256 -14.05 -26.53 -9.50
N THR A 257 -13.67 -26.22 -10.74
CA THR A 257 -13.04 -27.20 -11.66
C THR A 257 -11.53 -27.30 -11.52
N GLY A 258 -10.95 -26.36 -10.83
CA GLY A 258 -9.50 -26.25 -10.58
C GLY A 258 -9.17 -25.02 -9.76
N PRO A 259 -7.89 -24.82 -9.37
CA PRO A 259 -7.50 -23.70 -8.57
C PRO A 259 -7.75 -22.35 -9.26
N HIS A 260 -8.55 -21.49 -8.64
CA HIS A 260 -8.85 -20.13 -9.06
C HIS A 260 -9.44 -19.32 -7.91
N LEU A 261 -9.48 -18.03 -8.04
CA LEU A 261 -10.22 -17.11 -7.19
C LEU A 261 -11.43 -16.59 -7.95
N ASP A 262 -12.66 -16.90 -7.50
CA ASP A 262 -13.88 -16.20 -7.93
C ASP A 262 -13.98 -14.91 -7.09
N PHE A 263 -13.74 -13.78 -7.75
CA PHE A 263 -13.73 -12.45 -7.14
C PHE A 263 -14.99 -11.68 -7.52
N ARG A 264 -15.69 -11.17 -6.53
CA ARG A 264 -16.98 -10.50 -6.71
C ARG A 264 -17.02 -9.15 -6.04
N ILE A 265 -17.79 -8.22 -6.61
CA ILE A 265 -18.09 -6.93 -6.00
C ILE A 265 -19.60 -6.68 -6.02
N TRP A 266 -20.11 -6.16 -4.92
CA TRP A 266 -21.49 -5.69 -4.79
C TRP A 266 -21.49 -4.21 -4.41
N ARG A 267 -22.49 -3.48 -4.96
CA ARG A 267 -22.86 -2.15 -4.47
C ARG A 267 -24.22 -2.30 -3.76
N GLY A 268 -24.21 -2.18 -2.42
CA GLY A 268 -25.33 -2.64 -1.61
C GLY A 268 -25.56 -4.14 -1.80
N SER A 269 -26.73 -4.53 -2.28
CA SER A 269 -27.09 -5.93 -2.61
C SER A 269 -26.87 -6.29 -4.08
N THR A 270 -26.60 -5.34 -4.96
CA THR A 270 -26.50 -5.56 -6.40
C THR A 270 -25.08 -5.96 -6.81
N PRO A 271 -24.88 -7.14 -7.44
CA PRO A 271 -23.60 -7.52 -8.00
C PRO A 271 -23.24 -6.64 -9.19
N ILE A 272 -22.00 -6.19 -9.24
CA ILE A 272 -21.47 -5.35 -10.33
C ILE A 272 -20.20 -5.99 -10.89
N ASP A 273 -19.89 -5.68 -12.16
CA ASP A 273 -18.69 -6.18 -12.82
C ASP A 273 -17.43 -5.60 -12.15
N PRO A 274 -16.59 -6.43 -11.49
CA PRO A 274 -15.38 -5.98 -10.82
C PRO A 274 -14.41 -5.20 -11.72
N LEU A 275 -14.37 -5.52 -13.01
CA LEU A 275 -13.48 -4.87 -13.98
C LEU A 275 -13.96 -3.46 -14.38
N LYS A 276 -15.21 -3.13 -14.10
CA LYS A 276 -15.83 -1.85 -14.41
C LYS A 276 -16.00 -0.93 -13.21
N VAL A 277 -15.58 -1.38 -12.02
CA VAL A 277 -15.63 -0.52 -10.83
C VAL A 277 -14.63 0.64 -11.02
N PRO A 278 -15.12 1.89 -10.97
CA PRO A 278 -14.23 3.05 -11.03
C PRO A 278 -13.23 2.99 -9.89
N SER A 279 -11.98 3.21 -10.21
CA SER A 279 -10.94 3.30 -9.20
C SER A 279 -10.87 4.75 -8.72
N GLU A 280 -11.76 5.13 -7.82
CA GLU A 280 -11.76 6.46 -7.21
C GLU A 280 -10.51 6.66 -6.35
N PRO A 281 -9.97 7.89 -6.24
CA PRO A 281 -8.93 8.20 -5.27
C PRO A 281 -9.35 7.73 -3.87
N ALA A 282 -8.39 7.31 -3.06
CA ALA A 282 -8.61 7.12 -1.64
C ALA A 282 -8.99 8.47 -1.01
N GLU A 283 -9.19 8.50 0.30
CA GLU A 283 -9.63 9.69 1.01
C GLU A 283 -8.78 10.93 0.65
N PRO A 284 -9.39 12.03 0.13
CA PRO A 284 -8.65 13.25 -0.16
C PRO A 284 -8.16 13.90 1.14
N ILE A 285 -7.34 14.95 1.01
CA ILE A 285 -6.94 15.77 2.15
C ILE A 285 -8.21 16.32 2.83
N ARG A 286 -8.36 16.04 4.12
CA ARG A 286 -9.49 16.51 4.93
C ARG A 286 -9.49 18.02 5.04
N GLN A 287 -10.67 18.61 5.18
CA GLN A 287 -10.84 20.05 5.26
C GLN A 287 -9.96 20.68 6.36
N GLY A 288 -9.88 20.06 7.54
CA GLY A 288 -9.03 20.54 8.63
C GLY A 288 -7.53 20.54 8.31
N ASN A 289 -7.09 19.68 7.40
CA ASN A 289 -5.69 19.56 7.01
C ASN A 289 -5.31 20.42 5.79
N ARG A 290 -6.29 21.05 5.13
CA ARG A 290 -6.08 21.78 3.87
C ARG A 290 -5.05 22.89 3.97
N THR A 291 -5.07 23.69 5.04
CA THR A 291 -4.13 24.78 5.23
C THR A 291 -2.70 24.26 5.37
N ALA A 292 -2.48 23.25 6.22
CA ALA A 292 -1.17 22.63 6.41
C ALA A 292 -0.66 21.96 5.12
N PHE A 293 -1.54 21.23 4.43
CA PHE A 293 -1.22 20.62 3.14
C PHE A 293 -0.81 21.65 2.10
N ASN A 294 -1.51 22.80 1.99
CA ASN A 294 -1.16 23.84 1.04
C ASN A 294 0.23 24.42 1.30
N VAL A 295 0.64 24.59 2.56
CA VAL A 295 2.00 25.04 2.91
C VAL A 295 3.03 24.02 2.40
N VAL A 296 2.83 22.73 2.68
CA VAL A 296 3.72 21.66 2.21
C VAL A 296 3.75 21.61 0.68
N LYS A 297 2.58 21.66 0.04
CA LYS A 297 2.43 21.65 -1.41
C LYS A 297 3.23 22.75 -2.08
N GLU A 298 3.04 24.01 -1.65
CA GLU A 298 3.72 25.17 -2.25
C GLU A 298 5.24 25.05 -2.15
N ARG A 299 5.76 24.63 -1.00
CA ARG A 299 7.20 24.44 -0.79
C ARG A 299 7.76 23.29 -1.65
N ILE A 300 7.08 22.16 -1.70
CA ILE A 300 7.51 21.00 -2.54
C ILE A 300 7.43 21.34 -4.03
N MET A 301 6.37 21.99 -4.47
CA MET A 301 6.25 22.40 -5.88
C MET A 301 7.31 23.44 -6.26
N ALA A 302 7.65 24.38 -5.39
CA ALA A 302 8.74 25.32 -5.61
C ALA A 302 10.09 24.60 -5.74
N GLU A 303 10.37 23.63 -4.86
CA GLU A 303 11.60 22.84 -4.90
C GLU A 303 11.67 21.92 -6.15
N LEU A 304 10.55 21.37 -6.60
CA LEU A 304 10.48 20.59 -7.85
C LEU A 304 10.74 21.45 -9.09
N SER A 305 10.32 22.71 -9.06
CA SER A 305 10.44 23.63 -10.20
C SER A 305 11.79 24.32 -10.29
N GLY A 306 12.48 24.51 -9.16
CA GLY A 306 13.76 25.21 -9.10
C GLY A 306 14.55 24.88 -7.84
N ASP A 307 15.69 25.55 -7.67
CA ASP A 307 16.43 25.45 -6.42
C ASP A 307 15.85 26.43 -5.40
N VAL A 308 15.67 25.96 -4.19
CA VAL A 308 15.15 26.74 -3.07
C VAL A 308 16.16 26.73 -1.92
N ALA A 309 16.15 27.80 -1.11
CA ALA A 309 16.98 27.85 0.08
C ALA A 309 16.63 26.72 1.06
N ASP A 310 17.61 26.21 1.79
CA ASP A 310 17.40 25.08 2.72
C ASP A 310 16.34 25.38 3.78
N SER A 311 16.22 26.64 4.22
CA SER A 311 15.17 27.07 5.14
C SER A 311 13.74 26.93 4.61
N LEU A 312 13.56 26.79 3.30
CA LEU A 312 12.26 26.61 2.66
C LEU A 312 11.95 25.13 2.34
N LYS A 313 12.93 24.23 2.48
CA LYS A 313 12.73 22.81 2.28
C LYS A 313 11.87 22.20 3.42
N VAL A 314 10.90 21.37 3.07
CA VAL A 314 10.08 20.68 4.07
C VAL A 314 10.93 19.62 4.75
N THR A 315 10.90 19.58 6.07
CA THR A 315 11.60 18.57 6.89
C THR A 315 10.61 17.59 7.51
N SER A 316 11.08 16.42 7.97
CA SER A 316 10.24 15.45 8.67
C SER A 316 9.65 16.01 9.97
N LEU A 317 10.43 16.82 10.71
CA LEU A 317 9.97 17.47 11.95
C LEU A 317 8.85 18.47 11.68
N GLU A 318 8.97 19.27 10.61
CA GLU A 318 7.92 20.20 10.21
C GLU A 318 6.68 19.49 9.71
N LEU A 319 6.84 18.41 8.92
CA LEU A 319 5.72 17.61 8.44
C LEU A 319 4.95 17.00 9.63
N ASP A 320 5.65 16.44 10.61
CA ASP A 320 5.07 15.93 11.86
C ASP A 320 4.40 17.03 12.68
N SER A 321 5.02 18.20 12.78
CA SER A 321 4.52 19.35 13.53
C SER A 321 3.23 19.91 12.91
N LEU A 322 3.21 20.13 11.61
CA LEU A 322 2.04 20.61 10.87
C LEU A 322 0.85 19.66 11.01
N CYS A 323 1.11 18.36 11.08
CA CYS A 323 0.05 17.36 11.23
C CYS A 323 -0.47 17.21 12.68
N LYS A 324 0.36 17.49 13.69
CA LYS A 324 -0.03 17.43 15.11
C LYS A 324 -0.74 18.70 15.59
N ALA A 325 -0.49 19.84 14.96
CA ALA A 325 -1.10 21.12 15.32
C ALA A 325 -2.60 21.20 15.05
N ILE A 326 -3.19 20.21 14.36
CA ILE A 326 -4.60 20.16 14.03
C ILE A 326 -5.28 19.16 14.98
N PRO A 327 -6.15 19.64 15.89
CA PRO A 327 -6.91 18.74 16.76
C PRO A 327 -7.75 17.81 15.90
N ASN A 328 -7.72 16.52 16.24
CA ASN A 328 -8.53 15.49 15.59
C ASN A 328 -10.03 15.70 15.95
N THR A 329 -10.69 16.65 15.29
CA THR A 329 -12.10 17.03 15.52
C THR A 329 -13.10 16.09 14.83
N ALA A 330 -12.66 14.95 14.33
CA ALA A 330 -13.58 13.91 13.90
C ALA A 330 -14.07 13.16 15.15
N ALA A 331 -15.14 13.67 15.77
CA ALA A 331 -15.97 12.86 16.67
C ALA A 331 -16.35 11.57 15.92
N PRO A 332 -16.29 10.40 16.56
CA PRO A 332 -16.78 9.17 15.95
C PRO A 332 -18.24 9.39 15.59
N VAL A 333 -18.56 9.26 14.30
CA VAL A 333 -19.96 9.23 13.85
C VAL A 333 -20.60 8.07 14.60
N ALA A 334 -21.51 8.39 15.52
CA ALA A 334 -22.30 7.39 16.22
C ALA A 334 -22.97 6.49 15.17
N PRO A 335 -23.00 5.18 15.38
CA PRO A 335 -23.72 4.31 14.46
C PRO A 335 -25.17 4.75 14.42
N ALA A 336 -25.71 4.91 13.20
CA ALA A 336 -27.12 5.20 13.00
C ALA A 336 -27.95 4.14 13.75
N PRO A 337 -29.06 4.53 14.42
CA PRO A 337 -29.87 3.58 15.15
C PRO A 337 -30.39 2.51 14.20
N ASP A 338 -30.22 1.28 14.63
CA ASP A 338 -30.66 0.09 13.90
C ASP A 338 -32.18 0.12 13.77
N LYS A 339 -32.70 0.25 12.57
CA LYS A 339 -34.15 0.35 12.28
C LYS A 339 -34.90 -0.97 12.44
N ASP A 340 -34.20 -2.05 12.81
CA ASP A 340 -34.74 -3.40 12.93
C ASP A 340 -34.88 -3.91 14.38
N THR A 341 -34.91 -3.04 15.38
CA THR A 341 -35.23 -3.46 16.73
C THR A 341 -36.76 -3.45 16.89
N PRO A 342 -37.43 -4.60 17.00
CA PRO A 342 -38.87 -4.64 17.23
C PRO A 342 -39.19 -3.98 18.55
N ALA A 343 -40.18 -3.08 18.57
CA ALA A 343 -40.65 -2.37 19.72
C ALA A 343 -41.09 -3.37 20.83
N LYS A 344 -40.54 -3.19 22.02
CA LYS A 344 -40.92 -3.95 23.22
C LYS A 344 -42.39 -3.67 23.52
N PRO A 345 -43.24 -4.68 23.68
CA PRO A 345 -44.66 -4.45 23.95
C PRO A 345 -44.83 -3.73 25.31
N ALA A 346 -45.71 -2.72 25.33
CA ALA A 346 -46.05 -1.96 26.51
C ALA A 346 -46.73 -2.84 27.53
N ALA A 347 -46.36 -2.70 28.81
CA ALA A 347 -46.98 -3.40 29.92
C ALA A 347 -48.44 -2.90 30.12
N PRO A 348 -49.39 -3.78 30.48
CA PRO A 348 -50.77 -3.38 30.67
C PRO A 348 -50.93 -2.50 31.90
N ALA A 349 -51.73 -1.42 31.74
CA ALA A 349 -52.08 -0.49 32.82
C ALA A 349 -52.93 -1.22 33.88
N ALA A 350 -52.54 -1.08 35.14
CA ALA A 350 -53.31 -1.55 36.28
C ALA A 350 -54.60 -0.71 36.40
N LYS A 351 -55.76 -1.38 36.36
CA LYS A 351 -57.04 -0.79 36.75
C LYS A 351 -57.12 -0.70 38.27
N LYS A 352 -57.43 0.48 38.75
CA LYS A 352 -58.06 0.66 40.04
C LYS A 352 -59.58 0.56 39.88
#